data_8f4afa07f1b18a37f238f2e739705f38
#
_entry.id   8f4afa07f1b18a37f238f2e739705f38
#
_cell.length_a   1.000
_cell.length_b   1.000
_cell.length_c   1.000
_cell.angle_alpha   90.00
_cell.angle_beta   90.00
_cell.angle_gamma   90.00
#
_symmetry.space_group_name_H-M   'P 1'
#
loop_
_entity.id
_entity.type
_entity.pdbx_description
1 polymer ?
#
loop_
_entity_poly.entity_id
_entity_poly.type
_entity_poly.pdbx_seq_one_letter_code
_entity_poly.pdbx_strand_id
1 'polypeptide(L)'
;MPIEIRRFGVGHRRPDGPPGTVGIEGRVLESRAAGSITELAFGRSAHMAPHSNPRWTCFLVIEGGGWTGVGDERTRVLAGEAVIWPPDVLHAAWTEGTPMRAIVVELAEDPRLLAASRAGDGAAAGAAPRPVSKGEGRLADRPHRRRAGDDGQGEPD
;
A
#
# COMPACT_ATOMS: atom_id res chain seq x y z
N MET A 1 -14.93 24.44 -13.10
CA MET A 1 -14.58 24.22 -11.67
C MET A 1 -13.13 24.59 -11.45
N PRO A 2 -12.79 25.26 -10.36
CA PRO A 2 -11.40 25.55 -10.06
C PRO A 2 -10.63 24.24 -9.79
N ILE A 3 -9.35 24.23 -10.16
CA ILE A 3 -8.45 23.13 -9.80
C ILE A 3 -8.21 23.14 -8.28
N GLU A 4 -8.44 22.03 -7.60
CA GLU A 4 -8.15 21.86 -6.20
C GLU A 4 -6.83 21.09 -6.04
N ILE A 5 -5.89 21.66 -5.28
CA ILE A 5 -4.60 21.03 -4.99
C ILE A 5 -4.51 20.75 -3.49
N ARG A 6 -4.29 19.48 -3.13
CA ARG A 6 -4.07 19.06 -1.75
C ARG A 6 -2.64 18.59 -1.56
N ARG A 7 -1.97 19.11 -0.56
CA ARG A 7 -0.58 18.78 -0.27
C ARG A 7 -0.50 17.66 0.77
N PHE A 8 0.44 16.77 0.58
CA PHE A 8 0.74 15.68 1.50
C PHE A 8 2.26 15.43 1.51
N GLY A 9 2.69 14.45 2.30
CA GLY A 9 4.12 14.18 2.48
C GLY A 9 4.72 14.91 3.69
N VAL A 10 6.03 15.02 3.68
CA VAL A 10 6.81 15.65 4.77
C VAL A 10 6.30 17.06 5.06
N GLY A 11 6.10 17.38 6.34
CA GLY A 11 5.58 18.68 6.79
C GLY A 11 4.06 18.82 6.77
N HIS A 12 3.33 17.90 6.15
CA HIS A 12 1.87 17.92 6.08
C HIS A 12 1.19 16.81 6.90
N ARG A 13 1.98 15.90 7.45
CA ARG A 13 1.51 14.76 8.26
C ARG A 13 1.35 15.13 9.72
N ARG A 14 0.54 14.35 10.43
CA ARG A 14 0.36 14.39 11.89
C ARG A 14 0.37 12.96 12.40
N PRO A 15 0.66 12.72 13.69
CA PRO A 15 0.49 11.39 14.29
C PRO A 15 -0.88 10.83 13.94
N ASP A 16 -0.91 9.58 13.48
CA ASP A 16 -2.11 8.93 12.96
C ASP A 16 -2.14 7.45 13.36
N GLY A 17 -3.34 6.89 13.39
CA GLY A 17 -3.60 5.51 13.70
C GLY A 17 -4.46 5.32 14.95
N PRO A 18 -4.97 4.10 15.18
CA PRO A 18 -5.74 3.76 16.36
C PRO A 18 -4.90 3.88 17.65
N PRO A 19 -5.54 3.97 18.83
CA PRO A 19 -4.82 4.01 20.11
C PRO A 19 -3.81 2.86 20.24
N GLY A 20 -2.59 3.17 20.68
CA GLY A 20 -1.48 2.23 20.77
C GLY A 20 -0.58 2.16 19.52
N THR A 21 -0.88 2.94 18.50
CA THR A 21 -0.02 3.11 17.32
C THR A 21 1.23 3.92 17.66
N VAL A 22 2.37 3.51 17.12
CA VAL A 22 3.69 4.12 17.36
C VAL A 22 4.41 4.38 16.04
N GLY A 23 5.00 5.56 15.89
CA GLY A 23 5.91 5.87 14.78
C GLY A 23 5.23 6.01 13.42
N ILE A 24 3.93 6.30 13.41
CA ILE A 24 3.15 6.52 12.19
C ILE A 24 2.62 7.94 12.17
N GLU A 25 2.77 8.57 11.04
CA GLU A 25 2.16 9.85 10.71
C GLU A 25 1.29 9.71 9.48
N GLY A 26 0.21 10.46 9.41
CA GLY A 26 -0.72 10.42 8.29
C GLY A 26 -1.24 11.77 7.85
N ARG A 27 -1.82 11.76 6.67
CA ARG A 27 -2.53 12.89 6.07
C ARG A 27 -3.75 12.40 5.32
N VAL A 28 -4.92 12.77 5.78
CA VAL A 28 -6.16 12.54 5.04
C VAL A 28 -6.19 13.48 3.82
N LEU A 29 -6.28 12.90 2.63
CA LEU A 29 -6.35 13.63 1.36
C LEU A 29 -7.80 13.87 0.94
N GLU A 30 -8.66 12.88 1.17
CA GLU A 30 -10.08 12.94 0.87
C GLU A 30 -10.85 12.09 1.88
N SER A 31 -12.04 12.54 2.26
CA SER A 31 -12.95 11.78 3.08
C SER A 31 -14.39 12.11 2.73
N ARG A 32 -15.15 11.10 2.31
CA ARG A 32 -16.57 11.19 1.92
C ARG A 32 -17.32 9.96 2.42
N ALA A 33 -18.65 9.98 2.27
CA ALA A 33 -19.48 8.83 2.61
C ALA A 33 -19.06 7.55 1.85
N ALA A 34 -18.66 7.68 0.57
CA ALA A 34 -18.23 6.57 -0.27
C ALA A 34 -16.85 6.00 0.08
N GLY A 35 -16.01 6.76 0.78
CA GLY A 35 -14.66 6.32 1.13
C GLY A 35 -13.72 7.44 1.54
N SER A 36 -12.47 7.07 1.80
CA SER A 36 -11.41 7.99 2.16
C SER A 36 -10.10 7.63 1.48
N ILE A 37 -9.22 8.60 1.34
CA ILE A 37 -7.84 8.43 0.88
C ILE A 37 -6.93 9.08 1.89
N THR A 38 -5.99 8.31 2.42
CA THR A 38 -5.03 8.75 3.44
C THR A 38 -3.62 8.34 3.04
N GLU A 39 -2.67 9.25 3.16
CA GLU A 39 -1.26 8.89 3.14
C GLU A 39 -0.83 8.50 4.54
N LEU A 40 -0.08 7.38 4.67
CA LEU A 40 0.59 6.97 5.90
C LEU A 40 2.09 6.84 5.68
N ALA A 41 2.85 7.32 6.64
CA ALA A 41 4.30 7.18 6.69
C ALA A 41 4.69 6.47 7.99
N PHE A 42 5.35 5.35 7.83
CA PHE A 42 5.86 4.50 8.89
C PHE A 42 7.36 4.77 9.08
N GLY A 43 7.77 5.11 10.28
CA GLY A 43 9.17 5.14 10.66
C GLY A 43 9.82 3.75 10.57
N ARG A 44 11.11 3.64 10.92
CA ARG A 44 11.87 2.37 10.82
C ARG A 44 11.38 1.27 11.76
N SER A 45 10.77 1.65 12.88
CA SER A 45 10.25 0.73 13.92
C SER A 45 8.84 1.15 14.30
N ALA A 46 8.01 1.36 13.30
CA ALA A 46 6.63 1.79 13.47
C ALA A 46 5.70 0.58 13.62
N HIS A 47 4.64 0.76 14.36
CA HIS A 47 3.64 -0.26 14.61
C HIS A 47 2.24 0.36 14.65
N MET A 48 1.39 -0.04 13.73
CA MET A 48 -0.05 0.24 13.78
C MET A 48 -0.71 -0.78 14.72
N ALA A 49 -1.40 -0.30 15.74
CA ALA A 49 -2.13 -1.18 16.63
C ALA A 49 -3.20 -1.98 15.86
N PRO A 50 -3.37 -3.28 16.14
CA PRO A 50 -4.41 -4.08 15.51
C PRO A 50 -5.79 -3.46 15.72
N HIS A 51 -6.53 -3.32 14.64
CA HIS A 51 -7.87 -2.74 14.64
C HIS A 51 -8.68 -3.29 13.48
N SER A 52 -9.97 -3.02 13.47
CA SER A 52 -10.86 -3.30 12.35
C SER A 52 -11.67 -2.05 12.02
N ASN A 53 -12.16 -1.98 10.80
CA ASN A 53 -13.13 -0.96 10.41
C ASN A 53 -14.25 -1.59 9.55
N PRO A 54 -15.40 -0.94 9.38
CA PRO A 54 -16.51 -1.49 8.61
C PRO A 54 -16.36 -1.33 7.10
N ARG A 55 -15.25 -0.84 6.62
CA ARG A 55 -14.99 -0.58 5.20
C ARG A 55 -13.91 -1.49 4.66
N TRP A 56 -14.00 -1.80 3.37
CA TRP A 56 -12.88 -2.38 2.63
C TRP A 56 -11.72 -1.39 2.60
N THR A 57 -10.52 -1.87 2.89
CA THR A 57 -9.31 -1.05 2.88
C THR A 57 -8.31 -1.61 1.89
N CYS A 58 -7.88 -0.77 0.95
CA CYS A 58 -6.75 -1.05 0.08
C CYS A 58 -5.51 -0.35 0.68
N PHE A 59 -4.55 -1.13 1.14
CA PHE A 59 -3.28 -0.64 1.67
C PHE A 59 -2.22 -0.77 0.57
N LEU A 60 -1.89 0.35 -0.08
CA LEU A 60 -0.99 0.40 -1.21
C LEU A 60 0.38 0.90 -0.78
N VAL A 61 1.37 0.03 -0.78
CA VAL A 61 2.75 0.41 -0.45
C VAL A 61 3.40 1.10 -1.65
N ILE A 62 3.82 2.35 -1.46
CA ILE A 62 4.42 3.17 -2.52
C ILE A 62 5.92 3.37 -2.36
N GLU A 63 6.45 3.27 -1.14
CA GLU A 63 7.89 3.35 -0.85
C GLU A 63 8.25 2.40 0.30
N GLY A 64 9.45 1.84 0.22
CA GLY A 64 9.99 0.97 1.25
C GLY A 64 9.25 -0.34 1.38
N GLY A 65 9.05 -0.79 2.61
CA GLY A 65 8.38 -2.04 2.89
C GLY A 65 8.30 -2.34 4.39
N GLY A 66 7.47 -3.32 4.70
CA GLY A 66 7.22 -3.74 6.07
C GLY A 66 6.43 -5.03 6.10
N TRP A 67 5.53 -5.10 7.04
CA TRP A 67 4.68 -6.25 7.28
C TRP A 67 3.22 -5.82 7.39
N THR A 68 2.33 -6.70 7.05
CA THR A 68 0.90 -6.58 7.35
C THR A 68 0.39 -7.86 7.99
N GLY A 69 -0.58 -7.71 8.88
CA GLY A 69 -1.37 -8.80 9.45
C GLY A 69 -2.85 -8.60 9.12
N VAL A 70 -3.54 -9.68 8.79
CA VAL A 70 -5.00 -9.73 8.55
C VAL A 70 -5.54 -10.98 9.19
N GLY A 71 -6.35 -10.86 10.23
CA GLY A 71 -6.73 -12.01 11.07
C GLY A 71 -5.50 -12.69 11.65
N ASP A 72 -5.36 -13.97 11.40
CA ASP A 72 -4.21 -14.80 11.86
C ASP A 72 -3.05 -14.84 10.86
N GLU A 73 -3.21 -14.27 9.69
CA GLU A 73 -2.20 -14.26 8.64
C GLU A 73 -1.27 -13.06 8.74
N ARG A 74 0.00 -13.24 8.38
CA ARG A 74 0.99 -12.15 8.26
C ARG A 74 1.85 -12.34 7.04
N THR A 75 2.24 -11.22 6.45
CA THR A 75 3.09 -11.24 5.27
C THR A 75 3.94 -9.99 5.16
N ARG A 76 5.09 -10.10 4.53
CA ARG A 76 5.87 -8.93 4.11
C ARG A 76 5.20 -8.26 2.92
N VAL A 77 5.31 -6.93 2.90
CA VAL A 77 4.83 -6.09 1.81
C VAL A 77 5.91 -5.10 1.41
N LEU A 78 5.98 -4.81 0.11
CA LEU A 78 6.97 -3.91 -0.47
C LEU A 78 6.29 -2.89 -1.40
N ALA A 79 7.02 -1.84 -1.74
CA ALA A 79 6.57 -0.87 -2.74
C ALA A 79 6.11 -1.55 -4.02
N GLY A 80 4.95 -1.12 -4.54
CA GLY A 80 4.28 -1.72 -5.69
C GLY A 80 3.30 -2.86 -5.35
N GLU A 81 3.16 -3.21 -4.07
CA GLU A 81 2.20 -4.21 -3.60
C GLU A 81 0.99 -3.54 -2.92
N ALA A 82 -0.18 -4.09 -3.15
CA ALA A 82 -1.43 -3.70 -2.50
C ALA A 82 -1.99 -4.86 -1.68
N VAL A 83 -2.44 -4.55 -0.48
CA VAL A 83 -3.11 -5.51 0.40
C VAL A 83 -4.56 -5.09 0.58
N ILE A 84 -5.47 -6.03 0.51
CA ILE A 84 -6.88 -5.80 0.80
C ILE A 84 -7.17 -6.26 2.23
N TRP A 85 -7.60 -5.33 3.06
CA TRP A 85 -8.10 -5.59 4.41
C TRP A 85 -9.62 -5.64 4.37
N PRO A 86 -10.23 -6.80 4.63
CA PRO A 86 -11.69 -6.93 4.63
C PRO A 86 -12.34 -6.12 5.76
N PRO A 87 -13.62 -5.72 5.61
CA PRO A 87 -14.36 -5.10 6.71
C PRO A 87 -14.47 -6.05 7.90
N ASP A 88 -14.46 -5.45 9.10
CA ASP A 88 -14.66 -6.14 10.39
C ASP A 88 -13.64 -7.23 10.73
N VAL A 89 -12.53 -7.30 9.99
CA VAL A 89 -11.40 -8.20 10.27
C VAL A 89 -10.26 -7.40 10.89
N LEU A 90 -9.68 -7.90 11.97
CA LEU A 90 -8.50 -7.29 12.60
C LEU A 90 -7.35 -7.25 11.62
N HIS A 91 -6.75 -6.09 11.47
CA HIS A 91 -5.57 -5.87 10.63
C HIS A 91 -4.59 -4.92 11.30
N ALA A 92 -3.34 -5.03 10.89
CA ALA A 92 -2.23 -4.21 11.34
C ALA A 92 -1.15 -4.09 10.27
N ALA A 93 -0.27 -3.11 10.40
CA ALA A 93 0.94 -2.99 9.60
C ALA A 93 2.08 -2.48 10.49
N TRP A 94 3.30 -2.90 10.20
CA TRP A 94 4.48 -2.49 10.96
C TRP A 94 5.75 -2.55 10.12
N THR A 95 6.79 -1.93 10.62
CA THR A 95 8.11 -1.89 9.99
C THR A 95 9.17 -2.47 10.92
N GLU A 96 10.20 -3.06 10.35
CA GLU A 96 11.36 -3.62 11.04
C GLU A 96 12.63 -3.15 10.32
N GLY A 97 13.18 -2.02 10.75
CA GLY A 97 14.44 -1.47 10.25
C GLY A 97 14.36 -0.64 8.97
N THR A 98 13.31 -0.76 8.17
CA THR A 98 13.12 0.00 6.93
C THR A 98 11.84 0.83 7.04
N PRO A 99 11.86 2.13 6.72
CA PRO A 99 10.63 2.91 6.68
C PRO A 99 9.74 2.48 5.53
N MET A 100 8.44 2.75 5.66
CA MET A 100 7.44 2.43 4.65
C MET A 100 6.50 3.61 4.46
N ARG A 101 6.07 3.82 3.23
CA ARG A 101 5.04 4.80 2.91
C ARG A 101 3.93 4.13 2.11
N ALA A 102 2.70 4.40 2.48
CA ALA A 102 1.53 3.79 1.88
C ALA A 102 0.44 4.81 1.59
N ILE A 103 -0.38 4.52 0.60
CA ILE A 103 -1.68 5.17 0.40
C ILE A 103 -2.75 4.18 0.85
N VAL A 104 -3.60 4.62 1.74
CA VAL A 104 -4.74 3.86 2.24
C VAL A 104 -5.99 4.38 1.59
N VAL A 105 -6.71 3.51 0.91
CA VAL A 105 -8.00 3.81 0.30
C VAL A 105 -9.06 2.96 0.99
N GLU A 106 -9.97 3.62 1.68
CA GLU A 106 -11.14 2.95 2.27
C GLU A 106 -12.33 3.10 1.34
N LEU A 107 -13.04 2.03 1.10
CA LEU A 107 -14.19 1.96 0.20
C LEU A 107 -15.40 1.34 0.92
N ALA A 108 -16.57 1.93 0.72
CA ALA A 108 -17.81 1.38 1.23
C ALA A 108 -18.18 0.05 0.55
N GLU A 109 -17.76 -0.15 -0.70
CA GLU A 109 -18.02 -1.35 -1.49
C GLU A 109 -16.76 -2.17 -1.73
N ASP A 110 -16.92 -3.48 -1.94
CA ASP A 110 -15.81 -4.38 -2.26
C ASP A 110 -15.14 -3.96 -3.59
N PRO A 111 -13.85 -3.61 -3.58
CA PRO A 111 -13.14 -3.18 -4.78
C PRO A 111 -13.10 -4.25 -5.89
N ARG A 112 -13.26 -5.53 -5.56
CA ARG A 112 -13.32 -6.63 -6.52
C ARG A 112 -14.62 -6.62 -7.30
N LEU A 113 -15.72 -6.17 -6.70
CA LEU A 113 -17.01 -6.04 -7.37
C LEU A 113 -17.00 -4.94 -8.43
N LEU A 114 -16.30 -3.83 -8.15
CA LEU A 114 -16.13 -2.73 -9.11
C LEU A 114 -15.33 -3.18 -10.35
N ALA A 115 -14.34 -4.02 -10.19
CA ALA A 115 -13.57 -4.60 -11.29
C ALA A 115 -14.44 -5.56 -12.13
N ALA A 116 -15.28 -6.37 -11.49
CA ALA A 116 -16.19 -7.29 -12.16
C ALA A 116 -17.28 -6.57 -12.97
N SER A 117 -17.83 -5.47 -12.45
CA SER A 117 -18.83 -4.64 -13.15
C SER A 117 -18.27 -4.05 -14.44
N ARG A 118 -17.03 -3.55 -14.42
CA ARG A 118 -16.36 -3.00 -15.60
C ARG A 118 -16.07 -4.06 -16.67
N ALA A 119 -15.80 -5.30 -16.27
CA ALA A 119 -15.59 -6.41 -17.20
C ALA A 119 -16.88 -6.84 -17.92
N GLY A 120 -18.07 -6.60 -17.33
CA GLY A 120 -19.38 -6.89 -17.90
C GLY A 120 -19.86 -5.90 -18.97
N ASP A 121 -19.31 -4.70 -19.03
CA ASP A 121 -19.77 -3.62 -19.93
C ASP A 121 -19.15 -3.65 -21.34
N GLY A 122 -18.61 -4.78 -21.78
CA GLY A 122 -18.23 -5.01 -23.18
C GLY A 122 -17.04 -4.19 -23.71
N ALA A 123 -16.36 -3.43 -22.88
CA ALA A 123 -15.06 -2.92 -23.21
C ALA A 123 -14.08 -4.10 -23.26
N ALA A 124 -13.22 -4.15 -24.29
CA ALA A 124 -12.06 -5.02 -24.30
C ALA A 124 -11.16 -4.66 -23.11
N ALA A 125 -11.63 -5.02 -21.95
CA ALA A 125 -10.96 -4.80 -20.70
C ALA A 125 -9.75 -5.71 -20.70
N GLY A 126 -8.59 -5.14 -20.53
CA GLY A 126 -7.49 -5.88 -19.98
C GLY A 126 -8.02 -6.70 -18.81
N ALA A 127 -7.61 -7.97 -18.69
CA ALA A 127 -8.10 -8.90 -17.69
C ALA A 127 -8.22 -8.18 -16.33
N ALA A 128 -9.36 -8.38 -15.64
CA ALA A 128 -9.54 -7.88 -14.29
C ALA A 128 -8.28 -8.19 -13.48
N PRO A 129 -7.76 -7.25 -12.66
CA PRO A 129 -6.55 -7.49 -11.90
C PRO A 129 -6.74 -8.76 -11.08
N ARG A 130 -6.04 -9.81 -11.47
CA ARG A 130 -6.02 -11.07 -10.76
C ARG A 130 -5.25 -10.85 -9.47
N PRO A 131 -5.76 -11.34 -8.33
CA PRO A 131 -4.94 -11.38 -7.12
C PRO A 131 -3.65 -12.12 -7.44
N VAL A 132 -2.53 -11.43 -7.35
CA VAL A 132 -1.23 -12.06 -7.58
C VAL A 132 -0.90 -12.84 -6.33
N SER A 133 -0.70 -14.15 -6.45
CA SER A 133 -0.22 -14.94 -5.33
C SER A 133 1.16 -14.42 -4.92
N LYS A 134 1.44 -14.48 -3.63
CA LYS A 134 2.71 -14.01 -3.08
C LYS A 134 3.87 -14.75 -3.75
N GLY A 135 4.65 -14.07 -4.56
CA GLY A 135 5.77 -14.63 -5.31
C GLY A 135 5.63 -14.59 -6.83
N GLU A 136 4.44 -14.63 -7.37
CA GLU A 136 4.26 -14.61 -8.84
C GLU A 136 4.58 -13.23 -9.45
N GLY A 137 4.25 -12.13 -8.79
CA GLY A 137 4.53 -10.77 -9.29
C GLY A 137 5.97 -10.31 -9.12
N ARG A 138 6.74 -10.94 -8.24
CA ARG A 138 8.11 -10.49 -7.90
C ARG A 138 9.17 -10.91 -8.91
N LEU A 139 8.96 -11.99 -9.62
CA LEU A 139 9.95 -12.53 -10.57
C LEU A 139 9.76 -11.99 -11.98
N ALA A 140 8.54 -11.56 -12.35
CA ALA A 140 8.23 -11.06 -13.67
C ALA A 140 8.59 -9.57 -13.87
N ASP A 141 8.52 -8.75 -12.82
CA ASP A 141 8.60 -7.28 -12.93
C ASP A 141 9.91 -6.65 -12.47
N ARG A 142 10.91 -7.44 -12.09
CA ARG A 142 12.26 -6.88 -11.88
C ARG A 142 13.06 -7.06 -13.15
N PRO A 143 13.22 -6.03 -13.98
CA PRO A 143 14.36 -6.00 -14.88
C PRO A 143 15.58 -6.17 -13.98
N HIS A 144 16.44 -7.14 -14.28
CA HIS A 144 17.73 -7.25 -13.64
C HIS A 144 18.39 -5.87 -13.73
N ARG A 145 18.38 -5.12 -12.64
CA ARG A 145 19.31 -4.02 -12.51
C ARG A 145 20.68 -4.67 -12.54
N ARG A 146 21.34 -4.61 -13.67
CA ARG A 146 22.80 -4.73 -13.71
C ARG A 146 23.30 -3.78 -12.64
N ARG A 147 24.00 -4.29 -11.65
CA ARG A 147 24.75 -3.44 -10.74
C ARG A 147 25.63 -2.56 -11.61
N ALA A 148 25.43 -1.26 -11.54
CA ALA A 148 26.41 -0.31 -12.01
C ALA A 148 27.70 -0.61 -11.22
N GLY A 149 28.69 -1.17 -11.86
CA GLY A 149 29.94 -1.55 -11.21
C GLY A 149 30.53 -2.89 -11.64
N ASP A 150 29.86 -3.67 -12.49
CA ASP A 150 30.42 -4.93 -12.99
C ASP A 150 30.99 -4.81 -14.43
N ASP A 151 31.34 -3.59 -14.80
CA ASP A 151 32.21 -3.38 -15.95
C ASP A 151 33.65 -3.56 -15.47
N GLY A 152 34.09 -4.82 -15.52
CA GLY A 152 35.48 -5.17 -15.29
C GLY A 152 36.36 -4.39 -16.24
N GLN A 153 36.86 -3.26 -15.80
CA GLN A 153 38.07 -2.69 -16.34
C GLN A 153 39.22 -3.36 -15.63
N GLY A 154 39.69 -4.43 -16.25
CA GLY A 154 41.06 -4.88 -16.02
C GLY A 154 42.00 -3.74 -16.40
N GLU A 155 42.77 -3.29 -15.45
CA GLU A 155 43.91 -2.44 -15.72
C GLU A 155 44.91 -3.25 -16.55
N PRO A 156 45.48 -2.69 -17.63
CA PRO A 156 46.69 -3.21 -18.22
C PRO A 156 47.88 -2.73 -17.41
N ASP A 157 48.86 -3.62 -17.28
CA ASP A 157 50.18 -3.42 -16.70
C ASP A 157 50.89 -2.13 -17.16
#